data_d416e6bb81d43f069ff7f3becc7802c1
#
_entry.id   d416e6bb81d43f069ff7f3becc7802c1
#
_cell.length_a   1.000
_cell.length_b   1.000
_cell.length_c   1.000
_cell.angle_alpha   90.00
_cell.angle_beta   90.00
_cell.angle_gamma   90.00
#
_symmetry.space_group_name_H-M   'P 1'
#
loop_
_entity.id
_entity.type
_entity.pdbx_description
1 polymer ?
#
loop_
_entity_poly.entity_id
_entity_poly.type
_entity_poly.pdbx_seq_one_letter_code
_entity_poly.pdbx_strand_id
1 'polypeptide(L)'
;KKYLIMVKTKVLDGRIFLTGKVDSPEEKLKLTKLAWETLGVRSVRNDIKIKEEFNFQQSAKDILITSQLRSAMIFNKKIKATNYQIDTYKKIIYVYGIALTSEEKDEVIKEAKEILDVIDVVASIILVDDLRIQKN
;
A
#
# COMPACT_ATOMS: atom_id res chain seq x y z
N LYS A 1 17.12 -3.69 -11.50
CA LYS A 1 18.39 -4.36 -11.21
C LYS A 1 18.77 -4.22 -9.74
N LYS A 2 18.71 -3.01 -9.21
CA LYS A 2 18.97 -2.86 -7.78
C LYS A 2 17.91 -3.56 -6.93
N TYR A 3 16.72 -3.80 -7.48
CA TYR A 3 15.70 -4.55 -6.77
C TYR A 3 16.06 -6.02 -6.58
N LEU A 4 16.85 -6.59 -7.50
CA LEU A 4 17.28 -7.98 -7.37
C LEU A 4 18.22 -8.18 -6.18
N ILE A 5 18.92 -7.13 -5.77
CA ILE A 5 19.85 -7.18 -4.66
C ILE A 5 19.18 -6.75 -3.35
N MET A 6 18.33 -5.71 -3.42
CA MET A 6 17.78 -5.03 -2.26
C MET A 6 16.42 -5.56 -1.82
N VAL A 7 15.72 -6.25 -2.72
CA VAL A 7 14.36 -6.72 -2.47
C VAL A 7 14.30 -8.23 -2.62
N LYS A 8 13.68 -8.87 -1.65
CA LYS A 8 13.45 -10.31 -1.68
C LYS A 8 11.97 -10.58 -1.82
N THR A 9 11.65 -11.60 -2.60
CA THR A 9 10.27 -12.01 -2.84
C THR A 9 10.10 -13.45 -2.37
N LYS A 10 9.06 -13.68 -1.59
CA LYS A 10 8.66 -15.03 -1.19
C LYS A 10 7.23 -15.25 -1.64
N VAL A 11 6.98 -16.37 -2.31
CA VAL A 11 5.65 -16.70 -2.79
C VAL A 11 5.20 -18.01 -2.15
N LEU A 12 4.01 -17.99 -1.57
CA LEU A 12 3.43 -19.17 -0.94
C LEU A 12 1.93 -19.18 -1.22
N ASP A 13 1.48 -20.14 -2.01
CA ASP A 13 0.06 -20.33 -2.32
C ASP A 13 -0.60 -19.04 -2.83
N GLY A 14 0.05 -18.38 -3.78
CA GLY A 14 -0.47 -17.14 -4.38
C GLY A 14 -0.31 -15.91 -3.48
N ARG A 15 0.27 -16.07 -2.32
CA ARG A 15 0.54 -14.95 -1.41
C ARG A 15 1.99 -14.52 -1.60
N ILE A 16 2.16 -13.24 -1.88
CA ILE A 16 3.48 -12.69 -2.14
C ILE A 16 3.93 -11.84 -0.95
N PHE A 17 5.13 -12.12 -0.47
CA PHE A 17 5.74 -11.36 0.61
C PHE A 17 6.95 -10.64 0.05
N LEU A 18 6.97 -9.32 0.18
CA LEU A 18 8.08 -8.49 -0.27
C LEU A 18 8.82 -7.96 0.95
N THR A 19 10.13 -8.11 0.97
CA THR A 19 10.99 -7.57 2.03
C THR A 19 12.22 -6.95 1.38
N GLY A 20 12.92 -6.13 2.14
CA GLY A 20 14.12 -5.48 1.66
C GLY A 20 14.08 -3.98 1.84
N LYS A 21 14.82 -3.27 1.00
CA LYS A 21 14.96 -1.82 1.08
C LYS A 21 14.91 -1.21 -0.30
N VAL A 22 14.23 -0.09 -0.41
CA VAL A 22 14.18 0.72 -1.62
C VAL A 22 14.48 2.17 -1.27
N ASP A 23 14.74 2.98 -2.28
CA ASP A 23 15.16 4.37 -2.05
C ASP A 23 14.01 5.31 -1.76
N SER A 24 12.81 4.98 -2.24
CA SER A 24 11.69 5.92 -2.16
C SER A 24 10.36 5.20 -1.94
N PRO A 25 9.36 5.93 -1.43
CA PRO A 25 8.00 5.39 -1.34
C PRO A 25 7.43 5.00 -2.70
N GLU A 26 7.78 5.72 -3.75
CA GLU A 26 7.33 5.42 -5.10
C GLU A 26 7.80 4.05 -5.57
N GLU A 27 9.03 3.69 -5.23
CA GLU A 27 9.57 2.37 -5.58
C GLU A 27 8.84 1.25 -4.83
N LYS A 28 8.55 1.48 -3.56
CA LYS A 28 7.81 0.52 -2.75
C LYS A 28 6.42 0.29 -3.33
N LEU A 29 5.75 1.37 -3.70
CA LEU A 29 4.43 1.31 -4.29
C LEU A 29 4.44 0.58 -5.63
N LYS A 30 5.43 0.87 -6.47
CA LYS A 30 5.59 0.23 -7.77
C LYS A 30 5.75 -1.28 -7.62
N LEU A 31 6.53 -1.72 -6.65
CA LEU A 31 6.74 -3.14 -6.42
C LEU A 31 5.47 -3.83 -5.92
N THR A 32 4.69 -3.14 -5.08
CA THR A 32 3.39 -3.66 -4.64
C THR A 32 2.47 -3.85 -5.84
N LYS A 33 2.42 -2.87 -6.73
CA LYS A 33 1.59 -2.95 -7.92
C LYS A 33 2.02 -4.11 -8.81
N LEU A 34 3.33 -4.25 -9.05
CA LEU A 34 3.84 -5.34 -9.86
C LEU A 34 3.49 -6.70 -9.27
N ALA A 35 3.55 -6.83 -7.94
CA ALA A 35 3.19 -8.06 -7.28
C ALA A 35 1.70 -8.39 -7.48
N TRP A 36 0.84 -7.40 -7.33
CA TRP A 36 -0.60 -7.59 -7.52
C TRP A 36 -0.96 -7.94 -8.97
N GLU A 37 -0.18 -7.48 -9.93
CA GLU A 37 -0.40 -7.78 -11.34
C GLU A 37 0.04 -9.19 -11.74
N THR A 38 0.70 -9.90 -10.84
CA THR A 38 1.15 -11.26 -11.12
C THR A 38 -0.04 -12.21 -11.18
N LEU A 39 -0.05 -13.05 -12.19
CA LEU A 39 -1.13 -14.00 -12.40
C LEU A 39 -1.25 -14.95 -11.21
N GLY A 40 -2.48 -15.17 -10.74
CA GLY A 40 -2.74 -16.12 -9.66
C GLY A 40 -2.48 -15.57 -8.27
N VAL A 41 -2.10 -14.29 -8.15
CA VAL A 41 -1.84 -13.70 -6.85
C VAL A 41 -3.14 -13.58 -6.03
N ARG A 42 -3.06 -13.94 -4.75
CA ARG A 42 -4.19 -13.88 -3.82
C ARG A 42 -4.02 -12.76 -2.80
N SER A 43 -2.79 -12.47 -2.42
CA SER A 43 -2.49 -11.39 -1.49
C SER A 43 -1.06 -10.93 -1.67
N VAL A 44 -0.80 -9.68 -1.30
CA VAL A 44 0.54 -9.12 -1.28
C VAL A 44 0.76 -8.46 0.06
N ARG A 45 1.83 -8.86 0.73
CA ARG A 45 2.30 -8.18 1.92
C ARG A 45 3.63 -7.52 1.61
N ASN A 46 3.66 -6.21 1.68
CA ASN A 46 4.86 -5.45 1.35
C ASN A 46 5.47 -4.87 2.62
N ASP A 47 6.49 -5.55 3.12
CA ASP A 47 7.25 -5.12 4.28
C ASP A 47 8.58 -4.47 3.88
N ILE A 48 8.68 -4.00 2.64
CA ILE A 48 9.86 -3.30 2.16
C ILE A 48 10.02 -1.99 2.93
N LYS A 49 11.24 -1.72 3.36
CA LYS A 49 11.57 -0.49 4.08
C LYS A 49 12.12 0.54 3.11
N ILE A 50 11.82 1.80 3.38
CA ILE A 50 12.33 2.90 2.58
C ILE A 50 13.66 3.33 3.22
N LYS A 51 14.69 3.37 2.40
CA LYS A 51 16.06 3.59 2.88
C LYS A 51 16.21 4.85 3.69
N GLU A 52 15.51 5.91 3.32
CA GLU A 52 15.55 7.18 4.05
C GLU A 52 15.01 7.06 5.47
N GLU A 53 14.11 6.12 5.72
CA GLU A 53 13.56 5.90 7.05
C GLU A 53 14.61 5.41 8.05
N PHE A 54 15.70 4.84 7.55
CA PHE A 54 16.80 4.43 8.42
C PHE A 54 17.65 5.61 8.86
N ASN A 55 17.70 6.65 8.04
CA ASN A 55 18.48 7.85 8.32
C ASN A 55 17.65 8.90 9.03
N PHE A 56 16.34 8.89 8.84
CA PHE A 56 15.42 9.83 9.46
C PHE A 56 14.33 9.07 10.16
N GLN A 57 14.09 9.41 11.40
CA GLN A 57 12.91 8.91 12.06
C GLN A 57 11.70 9.49 11.37
N GLN A 58 10.71 8.64 11.15
CA GLN A 58 9.41 9.09 10.69
C GLN A 58 8.89 10.12 11.70
N SER A 59 8.35 11.22 11.24
CA SER A 59 7.86 12.24 12.14
C SER A 59 6.67 11.72 12.96
N ALA A 60 6.49 12.30 14.14
CA ALA A 60 5.34 11.97 14.97
C ALA A 60 4.04 12.27 14.21
N LYS A 61 4.04 13.32 13.39
CA LYS A 61 2.87 13.66 12.58
C LYS A 61 2.58 12.57 11.55
N ASP A 62 3.59 12.02 10.90
CA ASP A 62 3.40 10.94 9.92
C ASP A 62 2.82 9.69 10.58
N ILE A 63 3.30 9.35 11.75
CA ILE A 63 2.80 8.21 12.51
C ILE A 63 1.34 8.44 12.90
N LEU A 64 1.01 9.64 13.33
CA LEU A 64 -0.35 10.01 13.70
C LEU A 64 -1.28 9.91 12.50
N ILE A 65 -0.86 10.43 11.36
CA ILE A 65 -1.65 10.36 10.13
C ILE A 65 -1.97 8.91 9.76
N THR A 66 -0.96 8.04 9.75
CA THR A 66 -1.16 6.63 9.46
C THR A 66 -2.16 5.99 10.42
N SER A 67 -2.01 6.27 11.73
CA SER A 67 -2.89 5.69 12.75
C SER A 67 -4.32 6.17 12.58
N GLN A 68 -4.51 7.45 12.30
CA GLN A 68 -5.84 8.01 12.11
C GLN A 68 -6.53 7.43 10.88
N LEU A 69 -5.79 7.28 9.78
CA LEU A 69 -6.36 6.69 8.58
C LEU A 69 -6.71 5.23 8.80
N ARG A 70 -5.83 4.49 9.46
CA ARG A 70 -6.10 3.08 9.75
C ARG A 70 -7.38 2.92 10.55
N SER A 71 -7.55 3.73 11.59
CA SER A 71 -8.76 3.70 12.40
C SER A 71 -9.99 4.06 11.59
N ALA A 72 -9.91 5.11 10.76
CA ALA A 72 -11.02 5.51 9.93
C ALA A 72 -11.45 4.40 8.97
N MET A 73 -10.47 3.70 8.39
CA MET A 73 -10.77 2.61 7.48
C MET A 73 -11.40 1.42 8.19
N ILE A 74 -10.93 1.11 9.39
CA ILE A 74 -11.50 0.01 10.18
C ILE A 74 -12.96 0.30 10.52
N PHE A 75 -13.30 1.54 10.86
CA PHE A 75 -14.65 1.91 11.21
C PHE A 75 -15.57 2.10 10.00
N ASN A 76 -15.01 2.25 8.81
CA ASN A 76 -15.81 2.42 7.60
C ASN A 76 -16.24 1.05 7.08
N LYS A 77 -17.53 0.76 7.17
CA LYS A 77 -18.07 -0.57 6.83
C LYS A 77 -17.95 -0.90 5.33
N LYS A 78 -17.71 0.09 4.50
CA LYS A 78 -17.54 -0.11 3.05
C LYS A 78 -16.12 -0.51 2.69
N ILE A 79 -15.20 -0.48 3.67
CA ILE A 79 -13.79 -0.74 3.43
C ILE A 79 -13.37 -2.01 4.18
N LYS A 80 -12.76 -2.93 3.45
CA LYS A 80 -12.11 -4.08 4.08
C LYS A 80 -10.66 -3.69 4.37
N ALA A 81 -10.43 -3.13 5.56
CA ALA A 81 -9.16 -2.50 5.91
C ALA A 81 -7.96 -3.43 5.78
N THR A 82 -8.15 -4.73 5.99
CA THR A 82 -7.06 -5.70 5.91
C THR A 82 -6.50 -5.88 4.51
N ASN A 83 -7.19 -5.40 3.49
CA ASN A 83 -6.71 -5.47 2.10
C ASN A 83 -5.76 -4.35 1.74
N TYR A 84 -5.45 -3.46 2.68
CA TYR A 84 -4.67 -2.26 2.37
C TYR A 84 -3.47 -2.11 3.27
N GLN A 85 -2.43 -1.51 2.72
CA GLN A 85 -1.28 -1.04 3.48
C GLN A 85 -1.19 0.47 3.36
N ILE A 86 -0.75 1.11 4.43
CA ILE A 86 -0.66 2.56 4.52
C ILE A 86 0.72 2.93 5.00
N ASP A 87 1.36 3.83 4.27
CA ASP A 87 2.58 4.48 4.72
C ASP A 87 2.37 5.98 4.62
N THR A 88 2.90 6.71 5.57
CA THR A 88 2.91 8.17 5.51
C THR A 88 4.35 8.65 5.61
N TYR A 89 4.74 9.50 4.68
CA TYR A 89 6.07 10.05 4.64
C TYR A 89 5.99 11.52 4.22
N LYS A 90 6.52 12.39 5.05
CA LYS A 90 6.47 13.84 4.83
C LYS A 90 5.04 14.33 4.56
N LYS A 91 4.10 13.79 5.33
CA LYS A 91 2.66 14.13 5.28
C LYS A 91 1.98 13.74 3.98
N ILE A 92 2.61 12.87 3.20
CA ILE A 92 1.99 12.28 2.01
C ILE A 92 1.60 10.85 2.38
N ILE A 93 0.34 10.51 2.15
CA ILE A 93 -0.16 9.16 2.41
C ILE A 93 0.04 8.30 1.17
N TYR A 94 0.63 7.14 1.35
CA TYR A 94 0.76 6.13 0.31
C TYR A 94 -0.12 4.96 0.70
N VAL A 95 -1.20 4.75 -0.06
CA VAL A 95 -2.13 3.64 0.17
C VAL A 95 -2.02 2.67 -0.99
N TYR A 96 -1.84 1.40 -0.68
CA TYR A 96 -1.78 0.38 -1.71
C TYR A 96 -2.52 -0.86 -1.22
N GLY A 97 -3.16 -1.54 -2.16
CA GLY A 97 -3.94 -2.72 -1.86
C GLY A 97 -4.91 -3.07 -2.95
N ILE A 98 -5.92 -3.82 -2.56
CA ILE A 98 -6.93 -4.28 -3.50
C ILE A 98 -8.32 -3.93 -2.98
N ALA A 99 -9.15 -3.36 -3.86
CA ALA A 99 -10.54 -3.06 -3.56
C ALA A 99 -11.44 -4.08 -4.26
N LEU A 100 -12.50 -4.50 -3.59
CA LEU A 100 -13.47 -5.40 -4.19
C LEU A 100 -14.31 -4.68 -5.24
N THR A 101 -14.56 -3.39 -5.02
CA THR A 101 -15.39 -2.58 -5.90
C THR A 101 -14.78 -1.21 -6.10
N SER A 102 -15.22 -0.53 -7.16
CA SER A 102 -14.84 0.86 -7.41
C SER A 102 -15.31 1.77 -6.27
N GLU A 103 -16.49 1.49 -5.70
CA GLU A 103 -16.99 2.26 -4.57
C GLU A 103 -16.07 2.17 -3.37
N GLU A 104 -15.58 0.97 -3.06
CA GLU A 104 -14.64 0.78 -1.96
C GLU A 104 -13.37 1.59 -2.19
N LYS A 105 -12.84 1.55 -3.40
CA LYS A 105 -11.64 2.33 -3.75
C LYS A 105 -11.86 3.81 -3.49
N ASP A 106 -13.01 4.35 -3.92
CA ASP A 106 -13.33 5.75 -3.73
C ASP A 106 -13.45 6.09 -2.24
N GLU A 107 -14.01 5.20 -1.44
CA GLU A 107 -14.12 5.40 0.01
C GLU A 107 -12.75 5.46 0.68
N VAL A 108 -11.82 4.61 0.26
CA VAL A 108 -10.46 4.62 0.81
C VAL A 108 -9.78 5.96 0.51
N ILE A 109 -9.87 6.42 -0.72
CA ILE A 109 -9.26 7.69 -1.12
C ILE A 109 -9.88 8.85 -0.35
N LYS A 110 -11.21 8.82 -0.19
CA LYS A 110 -11.92 9.85 0.56
C LYS A 110 -11.45 9.91 2.01
N GLU A 111 -11.37 8.75 2.68
CA GLU A 111 -10.91 8.71 4.06
C GLU A 111 -9.51 9.29 4.18
N ALA A 112 -8.62 8.93 3.23
CA ALA A 112 -7.24 9.41 3.26
C ALA A 112 -7.17 10.94 3.10
N LYS A 113 -7.96 11.48 2.18
CA LYS A 113 -7.95 12.93 1.92
C LYS A 113 -8.53 13.74 3.06
N GLU A 114 -9.34 13.14 3.92
CA GLU A 114 -9.96 13.84 5.04
C GLU A 114 -9.10 13.88 6.30
N ILE A 115 -7.97 13.19 6.30
CA ILE A 115 -7.06 13.22 7.46
C ILE A 115 -6.40 14.59 7.55
N LEU A 116 -6.41 15.17 8.75
CA LEU A 116 -5.85 16.49 8.99
C LEU A 116 -4.35 16.52 8.66
N ASP A 117 -3.92 17.62 8.08
CA ASP A 117 -2.51 17.92 7.74
C ASP A 117 -1.93 17.08 6.59
N VAL A 118 -2.73 16.27 5.93
CA VAL A 118 -2.25 15.53 4.77
C VAL A 118 -2.07 16.48 3.59
N ILE A 119 -0.90 16.42 2.96
CA ILE A 119 -0.56 17.25 1.81
C ILE A 119 -1.06 16.59 0.52
N ASP A 120 -0.93 15.28 0.42
CA ASP A 120 -1.29 14.56 -0.79
C ASP A 120 -1.57 13.09 -0.47
N VAL A 121 -2.28 12.43 -1.37
CA VAL A 121 -2.57 11.00 -1.26
C VAL A 121 -2.16 10.33 -2.57
N VAL A 122 -1.26 9.37 -2.47
CA VAL A 122 -0.86 8.54 -3.60
C VAL A 122 -1.51 7.18 -3.39
N ALA A 123 -2.49 6.86 -4.22
CA ALA A 123 -3.24 5.62 -4.08
C ALA A 123 -2.92 4.67 -5.23
N SER A 124 -2.47 3.47 -4.89
CA SER A 124 -2.30 2.39 -5.85
C SER A 124 -3.23 1.26 -5.44
N ILE A 125 -4.46 1.37 -5.89
CA ILE A 125 -5.51 0.42 -5.51
C ILE A 125 -5.98 -0.29 -6.76
N ILE A 126 -5.88 -1.60 -6.75
CA ILE A 126 -6.23 -2.45 -7.88
C ILE A 126 -7.60 -3.05 -7.63
N LEU A 127 -8.46 -3.01 -8.63
CA LEU A 127 -9.79 -3.61 -8.50
C LEU A 127 -9.71 -5.12 -8.75
N VAL A 128 -10.48 -5.86 -7.96
CA VAL A 128 -10.53 -7.33 -8.10
C VAL A 128 -10.89 -7.74 -9.52
N ASP A 129 -11.82 -7.02 -10.14
CA ASP A 129 -12.27 -7.38 -11.48
C ASP A 129 -11.14 -7.26 -12.51
N ASP A 130 -10.24 -6.29 -12.34
CA ASP A 130 -9.08 -6.16 -13.22
C ASP A 130 -8.16 -7.38 -13.10
N LEU A 131 -7.99 -7.91 -11.88
CA LEU A 131 -7.18 -9.09 -11.65
C LEU A 131 -7.83 -10.34 -12.25
N ARG A 132 -9.15 -10.43 -12.19
CA ARG A 132 -9.87 -11.55 -12.79
C ARG A 132 -9.69 -11.59 -14.29
N ILE A 133 -9.70 -10.44 -14.93
CA ILE A 133 -9.45 -10.35 -16.37
C ILE A 133 -8.06 -10.89 -16.70
N GLN A 134 -7.07 -10.55 -15.89
CA GLN A 134 -5.71 -11.02 -16.09
C GLN A 134 -5.56 -12.53 -15.92
N LYS A 135 -6.38 -13.14 -15.11
CA LYS A 135 -6.32 -14.58 -14.87
C LYS A 135 -6.87 -15.42 -16.02
N ASN A 136 -7.64 -14.82 -16.87
CA ASN A 136 -8.22 -15.49 -18.01
C ASN A 136 -7.36 -15.30 -19.26
#